data_617faa3d34772be48ef70f7a767cf719
#
_entry.id   617faa3d34772be48ef70f7a767cf719
#
_cell.length_a   1.000
_cell.length_b   1.000
_cell.length_c   1.000
_cell.angle_alpha   90.00
_cell.angle_beta   90.00
_cell.angle_gamma   90.00
#
_symmetry.space_group_name_H-M   'P 1'
#
loop_
_entity.id
_entity.type
_entity.pdbx_description
1 polymer ?
#
loop_
_entity_poly.entity_id
_entity_poly.type
_entity_poly.pdbx_seq_one_letter_code
_entity_poly.pdbx_strand_id
1 'polypeptide(L)'
;NHEVKFYVFNDDLPSEWFLLMRNRLKVIGSEIVNVKKTAHNLRDFRLPNAILSYATFFRYFIADEVQEDRVLYLDSDMIVNARLDELFSLDLQGYAIAAVQDFGQDGWLTTFNAGMLLIDAKKWRENHSTKSLLELTVQHHEHVYGDQGVLNMYFGDQWLHLDKEYNFMVGLDQFLHLTGNSK
;
A
#
# COMPACT_ATOMS: atom_id res chain seq x y z
N ASN A 1 -7.68 20.30 -13.54
CA ASN A 1 -8.41 19.17 -12.96
C ASN A 1 -7.84 17.91 -13.58
N HIS A 2 -7.30 17.03 -12.77
CA HIS A 2 -6.89 15.70 -13.21
C HIS A 2 -8.01 14.72 -12.89
N GLU A 3 -8.36 13.88 -13.85
CA GLU A 3 -9.26 12.76 -13.63
C GLU A 3 -8.52 11.71 -12.81
N VAL A 4 -9.15 11.23 -11.74
CA VAL A 4 -8.60 10.17 -10.89
C VAL A 4 -9.54 8.98 -10.92
N LYS A 5 -8.98 7.79 -11.09
CA LYS A 5 -9.70 6.54 -11.01
C LYS A 5 -9.35 5.82 -9.72
N PHE A 6 -10.31 5.70 -8.84
CA PHE A 6 -10.17 5.05 -7.55
C PHE A 6 -10.57 3.58 -7.64
N TYR A 7 -9.71 2.70 -7.18
CA TYR A 7 -9.99 1.28 -6.99
C TYR A 7 -10.14 1.00 -5.49
N VAL A 8 -11.31 0.57 -5.05
CA VAL A 8 -11.56 0.25 -3.64
C VAL A 8 -11.65 -1.26 -3.47
N PHE A 9 -10.61 -1.82 -2.89
CA PHE A 9 -10.54 -3.24 -2.55
C PHE A 9 -11.25 -3.48 -1.23
N ASN A 10 -12.29 -4.31 -1.24
CA ASN A 10 -13.12 -4.53 -0.05
C ASN A 10 -13.84 -5.87 -0.10
N ASP A 11 -14.29 -6.35 1.06
CA ASP A 11 -15.10 -7.55 1.22
C ASP A 11 -16.53 -7.26 1.74
N ASP A 12 -16.77 -6.11 2.38
CA ASP A 12 -17.99 -5.84 3.13
C ASP A 12 -18.73 -4.54 2.74
N LEU A 13 -18.12 -3.63 1.96
CA LEU A 13 -18.77 -2.37 1.60
C LEU A 13 -20.02 -2.60 0.73
N PRO A 14 -21.17 -1.99 1.09
CA PRO A 14 -22.42 -2.16 0.36
C PRO A 14 -22.42 -1.42 -0.99
N SER A 15 -23.21 -1.92 -1.94
CA SER A 15 -23.33 -1.33 -3.28
C SER A 15 -23.84 0.12 -3.26
N GLU A 16 -24.68 0.46 -2.29
CA GLU A 16 -25.25 1.79 -2.08
C GLU A 16 -24.15 2.82 -1.77
N TRP A 17 -23.13 2.42 -1.02
CA TRP A 17 -21.98 3.28 -0.76
C TRP A 17 -21.25 3.63 -2.07
N PHE A 18 -21.03 2.64 -2.94
CA PHE A 18 -20.39 2.88 -4.24
C PHE A 18 -21.26 3.77 -5.15
N LEU A 19 -22.58 3.61 -5.11
CA LEU A 19 -23.48 4.47 -5.87
C LEU A 19 -23.38 5.93 -5.41
N LEU A 20 -23.35 6.16 -4.10
CA LEU A 20 -23.17 7.49 -3.51
C LEU A 20 -21.82 8.09 -3.92
N MET A 21 -20.73 7.32 -3.82
CA MET A 21 -19.40 7.80 -4.17
C MET A 21 -19.26 8.11 -5.67
N ARG A 22 -19.82 7.28 -6.56
CA ARG A 22 -19.84 7.55 -8.01
C ARG A 22 -20.52 8.89 -8.31
N ASN A 23 -21.65 9.17 -7.68
CA ASN A 23 -22.36 10.43 -7.90
C ASN A 23 -21.53 11.64 -7.44
N ARG A 24 -20.80 11.53 -6.32
CA ARG A 24 -19.92 12.59 -5.82
C ARG A 24 -18.71 12.80 -6.72
N LEU A 25 -18.04 11.73 -7.13
CA LEU A 25 -16.82 11.78 -7.92
C LEU A 25 -17.07 12.23 -9.35
N LYS A 26 -18.24 11.91 -9.92
CA LYS A 26 -18.63 12.36 -11.25
C LYS A 26 -18.63 13.88 -11.41
N VAL A 27 -18.93 14.63 -10.34
CA VAL A 27 -18.93 16.11 -10.36
C VAL A 27 -17.53 16.67 -10.61
N ILE A 28 -16.49 15.95 -10.23
CA ILE A 28 -15.08 16.33 -10.42
C ILE A 28 -14.39 15.54 -11.54
N GLY A 29 -15.15 14.80 -12.35
CA GLY A 29 -14.61 14.02 -13.47
C GLY A 29 -13.86 12.76 -13.07
N SER A 30 -14.03 12.28 -11.83
CA SER A 30 -13.32 11.11 -11.31
C SER A 30 -14.22 9.88 -11.22
N GLU A 31 -13.61 8.70 -11.22
CA GLU A 31 -14.29 7.41 -11.21
C GLU A 31 -13.97 6.60 -9.96
N ILE A 32 -14.86 5.67 -9.60
CA ILE A 32 -14.63 4.68 -8.55
C ILE A 32 -15.03 3.28 -9.00
N VAL A 33 -14.12 2.34 -8.82
CA VAL A 33 -14.28 0.92 -9.14
C VAL A 33 -14.37 0.13 -7.85
N ASN A 34 -15.41 -0.70 -7.74
CA ASN A 34 -15.55 -1.65 -6.65
C ASN A 34 -14.82 -2.95 -6.99
N VAL A 35 -13.72 -3.22 -6.30
CA VAL A 35 -12.98 -4.47 -6.42
C VAL A 35 -13.33 -5.36 -5.23
N LYS A 36 -14.32 -6.23 -5.44
CA LYS A 36 -14.70 -7.21 -4.42
C LYS A 36 -13.66 -8.29 -4.30
N LYS A 37 -13.13 -8.45 -3.09
CA LYS A 37 -12.24 -9.54 -2.68
C LYS A 37 -12.87 -10.31 -1.54
N THR A 38 -12.61 -11.60 -1.50
CA THR A 38 -13.08 -12.45 -0.40
C THR A 38 -11.88 -12.81 0.46
N ALA A 39 -11.93 -12.41 1.71
CA ALA A 39 -10.90 -12.79 2.69
C ALA A 39 -10.89 -14.30 3.00
N HIS A 40 -11.80 -15.08 2.41
CA HIS A 40 -11.96 -16.51 2.74
C HIS A 40 -10.68 -17.33 2.51
N ASN A 41 -9.97 -17.04 1.42
CA ASN A 41 -8.72 -17.73 1.07
C ASN A 41 -7.50 -17.22 1.85
N LEU A 42 -7.68 -16.17 2.67
CA LEU A 42 -6.61 -15.54 3.44
C LEU A 42 -6.74 -15.82 4.94
N ARG A 43 -7.75 -16.60 5.36
CA ARG A 43 -8.02 -16.90 6.78
C ARG A 43 -6.91 -17.69 7.46
N ASP A 44 -6.11 -18.41 6.68
CA ASP A 44 -4.96 -19.14 7.17
C ASP A 44 -3.74 -18.25 7.42
N PHE A 45 -3.81 -16.99 6.98
CA PHE A 45 -2.75 -16.00 7.21
C PHE A 45 -2.87 -15.45 8.63
N ARG A 46 -1.73 -15.32 9.29
CA ARG A 46 -1.69 -14.75 10.63
C ARG A 46 -1.73 -13.23 10.57
N LEU A 47 -2.66 -12.64 11.32
CA LEU A 47 -2.69 -11.20 11.55
C LEU A 47 -1.78 -10.83 12.73
N PRO A 48 -1.03 -9.72 12.64
CA PRO A 48 -0.11 -9.29 13.71
C PRO A 48 -0.84 -8.89 15.00
N ASN A 49 -2.08 -8.45 14.90
CA ASN A 49 -2.91 -8.07 16.04
C ASN A 49 -4.41 -8.20 15.73
N ALA A 50 -5.25 -8.06 16.74
CA ALA A 50 -6.71 -8.15 16.61
C ALA A 50 -7.39 -6.93 15.95
N ILE A 51 -6.64 -5.86 15.68
CA ILE A 51 -7.17 -4.62 15.08
C ILE A 51 -7.16 -4.72 13.56
N LEU A 52 -6.20 -5.45 12.99
CA LEU A 52 -6.08 -5.63 11.54
C LEU A 52 -7.07 -6.68 11.03
N SER A 53 -7.63 -6.42 9.87
CA SER A 53 -8.44 -7.37 9.12
C SER A 53 -7.62 -8.05 8.02
N TYR A 54 -8.14 -9.15 7.46
CA TYR A 54 -7.51 -9.80 6.30
C TYR A 54 -7.49 -8.92 5.05
N ALA A 55 -8.24 -7.81 5.03
CA ALA A 55 -8.21 -6.82 3.97
C ALA A 55 -6.82 -6.18 3.80
N THR A 56 -5.96 -6.22 4.83
CA THR A 56 -4.57 -5.79 4.72
C THR A 56 -3.81 -6.51 3.59
N PHE A 57 -4.12 -7.77 3.33
CA PHE A 57 -3.49 -8.55 2.25
C PHE A 57 -4.07 -8.26 0.87
N PHE A 58 -5.16 -7.49 0.75
CA PHE A 58 -5.74 -7.16 -0.56
C PHE A 58 -4.78 -6.35 -1.42
N ARG A 59 -3.83 -5.63 -0.82
CA ARG A 59 -2.81 -4.89 -1.55
C ARG A 59 -1.89 -5.77 -2.42
N TYR A 60 -1.76 -7.07 -2.12
CA TYR A 60 -0.98 -7.99 -2.95
C TYR A 60 -1.58 -8.16 -4.36
N PHE A 61 -2.91 -8.02 -4.48
CA PHE A 61 -3.65 -8.25 -5.72
C PHE A 61 -3.83 -7.01 -6.58
N ILE A 62 -3.33 -5.84 -6.16
CA ILE A 62 -3.57 -4.58 -6.85
C ILE A 62 -3.19 -4.68 -8.31
N ALA A 63 -1.97 -5.13 -8.61
CA ALA A 63 -1.47 -5.17 -9.98
C ALA A 63 -2.19 -6.19 -10.87
N ASP A 64 -2.82 -7.21 -10.31
CA ASP A 64 -3.59 -8.20 -11.07
C ASP A 64 -5.01 -7.70 -11.40
N GLU A 65 -5.54 -6.78 -10.60
CA GLU A 65 -6.91 -6.26 -10.74
C GLU A 65 -7.00 -4.95 -11.50
N VAL A 66 -5.90 -4.18 -11.55
CA VAL A 66 -5.86 -2.91 -12.27
C VAL A 66 -5.23 -3.08 -13.64
N GLN A 67 -5.69 -2.27 -14.60
CA GLN A 67 -5.18 -2.31 -15.99
C GLN A 67 -4.03 -1.33 -16.20
N GLU A 68 -3.95 -0.33 -15.35
CA GLU A 68 -2.95 0.73 -15.38
C GLU A 68 -1.56 0.15 -15.08
N ASP A 69 -0.54 0.71 -15.74
CA ASP A 69 0.85 0.30 -15.50
C ASP A 69 1.44 0.95 -14.25
N ARG A 70 0.82 2.02 -13.74
CA ARG A 70 1.25 2.71 -12.53
C ARG A 70 0.06 2.99 -11.61
N VAL A 71 0.23 2.66 -10.34
CA VAL A 71 -0.80 2.78 -9.32
C VAL A 71 -0.21 3.36 -8.04
N LEU A 72 -0.95 4.26 -7.40
CA LEU A 72 -0.68 4.69 -6.03
C LEU A 72 -1.61 3.95 -5.08
N TYR A 73 -1.04 3.13 -4.21
CA TYR A 73 -1.75 2.53 -3.09
C TYR A 73 -1.71 3.46 -1.88
N LEU A 74 -2.85 3.60 -1.22
CA LEU A 74 -2.99 4.33 0.04
C LEU A 74 -3.84 3.51 1.01
N ASP A 75 -3.42 3.43 2.26
CA ASP A 75 -4.27 2.94 3.35
C ASP A 75 -5.50 3.84 3.53
N SER A 76 -6.59 3.27 4.00
CA SER A 76 -7.89 3.97 4.09
C SER A 76 -7.94 5.05 5.18
N ASP A 77 -6.97 5.10 6.08
CA ASP A 77 -6.82 6.06 7.17
C ASP A 77 -5.84 7.20 6.85
N MET A 78 -5.41 7.32 5.59
CA MET A 78 -4.53 8.38 5.13
C MET A 78 -5.30 9.62 4.64
N ILE A 79 -4.69 10.79 4.80
CA ILE A 79 -5.18 12.06 4.30
C ILE A 79 -4.18 12.62 3.27
N VAL A 80 -4.65 12.82 2.04
CA VAL A 80 -3.85 13.47 1.00
C VAL A 80 -3.97 14.99 1.15
N ASN A 81 -2.87 15.65 1.49
CA ASN A 81 -2.81 17.10 1.76
C ASN A 81 -2.00 17.88 0.71
N ALA A 82 -1.57 17.23 -0.37
CA ALA A 82 -0.78 17.84 -1.43
C ALA A 82 -1.17 17.29 -2.81
N ARG A 83 -0.62 17.90 -3.86
CA ARG A 83 -0.77 17.39 -5.23
C ARG A 83 0.02 16.10 -5.40
N LEU A 84 -0.54 15.17 -6.18
CA LEU A 84 0.05 13.86 -6.44
C LEU A 84 0.72 13.78 -7.82
N ASP A 85 0.66 14.84 -8.64
CA ASP A 85 1.14 14.81 -10.03
C ASP A 85 2.65 14.49 -10.11
N GLU A 86 3.44 15.09 -9.23
CA GLU A 86 4.88 14.86 -9.17
C GLU A 86 5.19 13.41 -8.78
N LEU A 87 4.46 12.88 -7.79
CA LEU A 87 4.61 11.49 -7.36
C LEU A 87 4.28 10.52 -8.50
N PHE A 88 3.16 10.74 -9.22
CA PHE A 88 2.80 9.90 -10.36
C PHE A 88 3.77 10.00 -11.53
N SER A 89 4.50 11.11 -11.66
CA SER A 89 5.48 11.35 -12.73
C SER A 89 6.89 10.87 -12.37
N LEU A 90 7.10 10.43 -11.13
CA LEU A 90 8.42 10.05 -10.62
C LEU A 90 8.99 8.88 -11.43
N ASP A 91 10.26 8.98 -11.84
CA ASP A 91 10.99 7.85 -12.40
C ASP A 91 11.30 6.83 -11.29
N LEU A 92 10.75 5.64 -11.42
CA LEU A 92 11.00 4.53 -10.47
C LEU A 92 12.38 3.88 -10.63
N GLN A 93 13.23 4.37 -11.56
CA GLN A 93 14.62 3.93 -11.75
C GLN A 93 14.77 2.40 -11.89
N GLY A 94 13.75 1.76 -12.41
CA GLY A 94 13.71 0.30 -12.57
C GLY A 94 13.23 -0.48 -11.34
N TYR A 95 12.91 0.17 -10.23
CA TYR A 95 12.26 -0.49 -9.09
C TYR A 95 10.77 -0.78 -9.37
N ALA A 96 10.25 -1.83 -8.74
CA ALA A 96 8.83 -2.19 -8.86
C ALA A 96 7.95 -1.36 -7.92
N ILE A 97 8.52 -0.79 -6.86
CA ILE A 97 7.83 0.08 -5.90
C ILE A 97 8.70 1.25 -5.49
N ALA A 98 8.03 2.34 -5.08
CA ALA A 98 8.62 3.40 -4.28
C ALA A 98 7.80 3.59 -2.99
N ALA A 99 8.48 3.82 -1.88
CA ALA A 99 7.88 3.93 -0.56
C ALA A 99 8.69 4.85 0.36
N VAL A 100 8.11 5.22 1.49
CA VAL A 100 8.80 5.95 2.56
C VAL A 100 9.37 4.96 3.56
N GLN A 101 10.59 5.22 4.01
CA GLN A 101 11.26 4.41 5.03
C GLN A 101 10.41 4.38 6.32
N ASP A 102 10.21 3.18 6.85
CA ASP A 102 9.69 2.99 8.19
C ASP A 102 10.85 2.89 9.20
N PHE A 103 10.61 3.36 10.40
CA PHE A 103 11.54 3.16 11.50
C PHE A 103 11.08 1.90 12.23
N GLY A 104 11.56 0.75 11.77
CA GLY A 104 11.26 -0.53 12.40
C GLY A 104 11.55 -0.52 13.90
N GLN A 105 10.86 -1.33 14.66
CA GLN A 105 10.98 -1.42 16.12
C GLN A 105 12.42 -1.70 16.58
N ASP A 106 13.26 -2.23 15.72
CA ASP A 106 14.65 -2.62 16.04
C ASP A 106 15.71 -1.64 15.54
N GLY A 107 15.35 -0.56 14.82
CA GLY A 107 16.25 0.53 14.42
C GLY A 107 17.41 0.16 13.47
N TRP A 108 17.53 -1.10 13.06
CA TRP A 108 18.71 -1.65 12.36
C TRP A 108 18.45 -2.06 10.92
N LEU A 109 17.19 -2.26 10.53
CA LEU A 109 16.83 -2.66 9.18
C LEU A 109 16.19 -1.50 8.43
N THR A 110 16.67 -1.25 7.22
CA THR A 110 16.02 -0.32 6.30
C THR A 110 14.76 -0.98 5.76
N THR A 111 13.63 -0.67 6.38
CA THR A 111 12.31 -1.14 5.98
C THR A 111 11.48 0.03 5.47
N PHE A 112 10.49 -0.26 4.64
CA PHE A 112 9.51 0.74 4.22
C PHE A 112 8.16 0.55 4.92
N ASN A 113 7.44 1.64 5.06
CA ASN A 113 6.06 1.63 5.49
C ASN A 113 5.16 1.30 4.30
N ALA A 114 4.30 0.29 4.45
CA ALA A 114 3.44 -0.20 3.38
C ALA A 114 2.10 0.56 3.25
N GLY A 115 1.84 1.57 4.08
CA GLY A 115 0.61 2.37 4.03
C GLY A 115 0.50 3.25 2.78
N MET A 116 1.65 3.59 2.15
CA MET A 116 1.70 4.28 0.88
C MET A 116 2.75 3.64 -0.02
N LEU A 117 2.33 3.19 -1.21
CA LEU A 117 3.21 2.58 -2.22
C LEU A 117 2.91 3.15 -3.60
N LEU A 118 3.91 3.72 -4.26
CA LEU A 118 3.82 3.95 -5.71
C LEU A 118 4.32 2.68 -6.41
N ILE A 119 3.46 2.06 -7.21
CA ILE A 119 3.66 0.72 -7.76
C ILE A 119 3.80 0.79 -9.28
N ASP A 120 4.86 0.20 -9.85
CA ASP A 120 4.91 -0.23 -11.23
C ASP A 120 4.14 -1.55 -11.35
N ALA A 121 2.85 -1.45 -11.66
CA ALA A 121 1.97 -2.60 -11.74
C ALA A 121 2.32 -3.54 -12.90
N LYS A 122 2.88 -3.01 -13.99
CA LYS A 122 3.39 -3.83 -15.10
C LYS A 122 4.53 -4.72 -14.62
N LYS A 123 5.54 -4.12 -13.98
CA LYS A 123 6.69 -4.86 -13.44
C LYS A 123 6.29 -5.85 -12.35
N TRP A 124 5.33 -5.48 -11.50
CA TRP A 124 4.76 -6.38 -10.49
C TRP A 124 4.14 -7.64 -11.13
N ARG A 125 3.38 -7.48 -12.23
CA ARG A 125 2.81 -8.59 -13.01
C ARG A 125 3.91 -9.44 -13.67
N GLU A 126 4.87 -8.81 -14.32
CA GLU A 126 5.99 -9.48 -14.98
C GLU A 126 6.84 -10.32 -14.01
N ASN A 127 7.02 -9.83 -12.80
CA ASN A 127 7.75 -10.52 -11.74
C ASN A 127 6.91 -11.58 -10.99
N HIS A 128 5.62 -11.72 -11.30
CA HIS A 128 4.69 -12.60 -10.57
C HIS A 128 4.67 -12.31 -9.06
N SER A 129 4.79 -11.03 -8.68
CA SER A 129 4.97 -10.60 -7.29
C SER A 129 3.84 -11.04 -6.38
N THR A 130 2.58 -10.99 -6.84
CA THR A 130 1.42 -11.48 -6.07
C THR A 130 1.59 -12.93 -5.63
N LYS A 131 1.97 -13.81 -6.56
CA LYS A 131 2.20 -15.24 -6.25
C LYS A 131 3.31 -15.41 -5.22
N SER A 132 4.43 -14.74 -5.42
CA SER A 132 5.58 -14.81 -4.51
C SER A 132 5.24 -14.30 -3.11
N LEU A 133 4.47 -13.20 -3.00
CA LEU A 133 4.01 -12.65 -1.72
C LEU A 133 3.09 -13.63 -0.98
N LEU A 134 2.16 -14.28 -1.68
CA LEU A 134 1.29 -15.29 -1.09
C LEU A 134 2.08 -16.51 -0.60
N GLU A 135 3.02 -17.00 -1.39
CA GLU A 135 3.90 -18.11 -1.00
C GLU A 135 4.75 -17.76 0.23
N LEU A 136 5.37 -16.57 0.25
CA LEU A 136 6.15 -16.08 1.39
C LEU A 136 5.28 -15.94 2.64
N THR A 137 4.05 -15.42 2.50
CA THR A 137 3.13 -15.29 3.64
C THR A 137 2.83 -16.66 4.26
N VAL A 138 2.60 -17.69 3.45
CA VAL A 138 2.36 -19.06 3.95
C VAL A 138 3.61 -19.64 4.61
N GLN A 139 4.79 -19.41 4.02
CA GLN A 139 6.04 -19.97 4.53
C GLN A 139 6.52 -19.32 5.85
N HIS A 140 6.21 -18.04 6.04
CA HIS A 140 6.74 -17.23 7.13
C HIS A 140 5.69 -16.71 8.11
N HIS A 141 4.46 -17.20 8.06
CA HIS A 141 3.35 -16.70 8.88
C HIS A 141 3.61 -16.72 10.39
N GLU A 142 4.55 -17.55 10.86
CA GLU A 142 4.92 -17.62 12.28
C GLU A 142 5.93 -16.53 12.71
N HIS A 143 6.69 -15.99 11.76
CA HIS A 143 7.85 -15.13 12.05
C HIS A 143 7.71 -13.71 11.47
N VAL A 144 6.81 -13.49 10.52
CA VAL A 144 6.63 -12.20 9.86
C VAL A 144 5.28 -11.61 10.23
N TYR A 145 5.32 -10.42 10.77
CA TYR A 145 4.12 -9.74 11.26
C TYR A 145 3.42 -8.98 10.11
N GLY A 146 2.35 -9.60 9.60
CA GLY A 146 1.45 -8.98 8.64
C GLY A 146 2.03 -8.82 7.24
N ASP A 147 1.28 -8.13 6.42
CA ASP A 147 1.59 -7.88 5.02
C ASP A 147 2.79 -6.97 4.81
N GLN A 148 2.99 -5.94 5.66
CA GLN A 148 4.15 -5.05 5.59
C GLN A 148 5.47 -5.81 5.77
N GLY A 149 5.52 -6.73 6.74
CA GLY A 149 6.71 -7.54 6.96
C GLY A 149 7.03 -8.44 5.76
N VAL A 150 6.01 -9.06 5.15
CA VAL A 150 6.17 -9.90 3.95
C VAL A 150 6.61 -9.06 2.75
N LEU A 151 6.04 -7.88 2.55
CA LEU A 151 6.45 -6.96 1.50
C LEU A 151 7.92 -6.55 1.64
N ASN A 152 8.34 -6.19 2.85
CA ASN A 152 9.74 -5.86 3.14
C ASN A 152 10.67 -7.06 2.93
N MET A 153 10.25 -8.26 3.29
CA MET A 153 11.01 -9.49 3.02
C MET A 153 11.15 -9.75 1.51
N TYR A 154 10.06 -9.56 0.74
CA TYR A 154 10.04 -9.81 -0.69
C TYR A 154 10.90 -8.81 -1.47
N PHE A 155 10.78 -7.53 -1.19
CA PHE A 155 11.52 -6.49 -1.90
C PHE A 155 12.93 -6.28 -1.38
N GLY A 156 13.22 -6.62 -0.10
CA GLY A 156 14.51 -6.35 0.52
C GLY A 156 14.92 -4.89 0.33
N ASP A 157 16.09 -4.66 -0.28
CA ASP A 157 16.59 -3.31 -0.60
C ASP A 157 16.18 -2.84 -2.01
N GLN A 158 15.31 -3.59 -2.71
CA GLN A 158 14.93 -3.34 -4.10
C GLN A 158 13.67 -2.46 -4.21
N TRP A 159 13.73 -1.26 -3.64
CA TRP A 159 12.67 -0.24 -3.70
C TRP A 159 13.25 1.17 -3.76
N LEU A 160 12.52 2.10 -4.38
CA LEU A 160 12.91 3.49 -4.46
C LEU A 160 12.51 4.22 -3.17
N HIS A 161 13.47 4.85 -2.52
CA HIS A 161 13.23 5.64 -1.32
C HIS A 161 12.56 6.96 -1.67
N LEU A 162 11.45 7.26 -1.02
CA LEU A 162 10.75 8.54 -1.08
C LEU A 162 11.02 9.36 0.18
N ASP A 163 10.96 10.67 0.04
CA ASP A 163 11.04 11.60 1.15
C ASP A 163 9.87 11.39 2.13
N LYS A 164 10.11 11.60 3.42
CA LYS A 164 9.14 11.36 4.51
C LYS A 164 7.82 12.12 4.36
N GLU A 165 7.83 13.23 3.63
CA GLU A 165 6.66 14.07 3.35
C GLU A 165 5.57 13.34 2.56
N TYR A 166 5.95 12.31 1.78
CA TYR A 166 4.99 11.50 1.00
C TYR A 166 4.17 10.55 1.87
N ASN A 167 4.70 10.15 3.03
CA ASN A 167 3.99 9.31 4.00
C ASN A 167 4.34 9.75 5.43
N PHE A 168 3.81 10.91 5.84
CA PHE A 168 4.08 11.48 7.14
C PHE A 168 3.33 10.72 8.24
N MET A 169 4.07 9.99 9.05
CA MET A 169 3.54 9.18 10.14
C MET A 169 3.44 10.01 11.43
N VAL A 170 2.23 10.44 11.76
CA VAL A 170 1.95 11.18 13.00
C VAL A 170 2.34 10.34 14.22
N GLY A 171 3.09 10.89 15.13
CA GLY A 171 3.60 10.19 16.32
C GLY A 171 5.05 9.75 16.18
N LEU A 172 5.51 9.34 15.01
CA LEU A 172 6.93 9.03 14.78
C LEU A 172 7.79 10.28 14.85
N ASP A 173 7.34 11.36 14.23
CA ASP A 173 8.04 12.66 14.26
C ASP A 173 8.16 13.20 15.69
N GLN A 174 7.13 13.02 16.51
CA GLN A 174 7.18 13.35 17.94
C GLN A 174 8.21 12.51 18.69
N PHE A 175 8.29 11.22 18.40
CA PHE A 175 9.27 10.32 18.99
C PHE A 175 10.71 10.71 18.61
N LEU A 176 10.96 11.02 17.35
CA LEU A 176 12.27 11.46 16.86
C LEU A 176 12.73 12.78 17.49
N HIS A 177 11.80 13.72 17.70
CA HIS A 177 12.08 14.97 18.41
C HIS A 177 12.43 14.74 19.90
N LEU A 178 11.72 13.81 20.56
CA LEU A 178 11.96 13.46 21.96
C LEU A 178 13.30 12.70 22.15
N THR A 179 13.73 11.93 21.17
CA THR A 179 14.97 11.15 21.24
C THR A 179 16.22 11.92 20.74
N GLY A 180 16.04 13.15 20.26
CA GLY A 180 17.16 13.98 19.80
C GLY A 180 17.79 13.52 18.49
N ASN A 181 17.20 12.60 17.76
CA ASN A 181 17.67 12.05 16.49
C ASN A 181 17.20 12.86 15.26
N SER A 182 16.78 14.11 15.46
CA SER A 182 16.55 15.04 14.35
C SER A 182 17.88 15.58 13.85
N LYS A 183 18.46 14.95 12.86
CA LYS A 183 19.48 15.55 11.98
C LYS A 183 19.05 15.43 10.56
#